data_b941e985e11dba1395551b1df801f89a
#
_entry.id   b941e985e11dba1395551b1df801f89a
#
_cell.length_a   1.000
_cell.length_b   1.000
_cell.length_c   1.000
_cell.angle_alpha   90.00
_cell.angle_beta   90.00
_cell.angle_gamma   90.00
#
_symmetry.space_group_name_H-M   'P 1'
#
loop_
_entity.id
_entity.type
_entity.pdbx_description
1 polymer ?
#
loop_
_entity_poly.entity_id
_entity_poly.type
_entity_poly.pdbx_seq_one_letter_code
_entity_poly.pdbx_strand_id
1 'polypeptide(L)'
;MQIEHRTDAKRGNLIWLSDGRTEAAAALDFGIRIVHLSCAGKPNLFYSQPEDLSDGMRTEEGWRIYGGHRFWASPESSRSYFPDNAPVACELLTDGVCLRQKTDPWTGFEKTLILRFLPDGRLSAEHILTNRSPQTAQAAAWGVSTLCAGGTARIPFPNGTAGEYTPGRVLSLWGQTSLADERLRFGPEEICARHLPLGTSLKLGVYTAQGSISAENLGQRLTISCEVHPINRCADRGCNVELYLNRDVMELETLGTLARLAPGQSTRHTEFWTLEPLPGSC
;
A
#
# COMPACT_ATOMS: atom_id res chain seq x y z
N MET A 1 -7.76 -17.53 15.32
CA MET A 1 -6.63 -16.91 14.64
C MET A 1 -5.33 -17.55 15.11
N GLN A 2 -4.37 -17.79 14.21
CA GLN A 2 -3.04 -18.31 14.51
C GLN A 2 -2.03 -17.17 14.29
N ILE A 3 -1.09 -17.03 15.21
CA ILE A 3 0.05 -16.11 15.10
C ILE A 3 1.30 -16.93 15.41
N GLU A 4 2.24 -16.97 14.46
CA GLU A 4 3.44 -17.79 14.56
C GLU A 4 4.68 -16.99 14.15
N HIS A 5 5.78 -17.20 14.87
CA HIS A 5 7.09 -16.77 14.41
C HIS A 5 7.66 -17.81 13.45
N ARG A 6 8.03 -17.38 12.25
CA ARG A 6 8.66 -18.23 11.22
C ARG A 6 9.94 -17.59 10.73
N THR A 7 10.91 -18.41 10.35
CA THR A 7 12.12 -17.94 9.66
C THR A 7 12.05 -18.40 8.20
N ASP A 8 12.10 -17.45 7.29
CA ASP A 8 12.15 -17.67 5.85
C ASP A 8 13.59 -17.48 5.37
N ALA A 9 14.09 -18.39 4.54
CA ALA A 9 15.49 -18.35 4.07
C ALA A 9 15.84 -17.10 3.28
N LYS A 10 14.83 -16.49 2.62
CA LYS A 10 15.01 -15.29 1.78
C LYS A 10 14.60 -14.00 2.49
N ARG A 11 13.57 -14.06 3.36
CA ARG A 11 12.93 -12.89 3.97
C ARG A 11 13.26 -12.73 5.46
N GLY A 12 14.07 -13.63 6.03
CA GLY A 12 14.47 -13.57 7.44
C GLY A 12 13.32 -13.90 8.39
N ASN A 13 13.26 -13.21 9.54
CA ASN A 13 12.28 -13.46 10.58
C ASN A 13 10.94 -12.79 10.25
N LEU A 14 9.87 -13.57 10.35
CA LEU A 14 8.50 -13.14 10.02
C LEU A 14 7.56 -13.46 11.17
N ILE A 15 6.55 -12.61 11.36
CA ILE A 15 5.33 -12.97 12.09
C ILE A 15 4.28 -13.36 11.06
N TRP A 16 3.89 -14.63 11.08
CA TRP A 16 2.85 -15.19 10.23
C TRP A 16 1.51 -15.14 10.96
N LEU A 17 0.49 -14.68 10.26
CA LEU A 17 -0.87 -14.50 10.77
C LEU A 17 -1.84 -15.26 9.86
N SER A 18 -2.80 -16.01 10.44
CA SER A 18 -3.85 -16.69 9.67
C SER A 18 -5.15 -16.80 10.47
N ASP A 19 -6.28 -16.57 9.81
CA ASP A 19 -7.62 -16.88 10.32
C ASP A 19 -8.20 -18.17 9.72
N GLY A 20 -7.39 -18.91 8.93
CA GLY A 20 -7.77 -20.10 8.19
C GLY A 20 -8.35 -19.83 6.81
N ARG A 21 -8.65 -18.58 6.45
CA ARG A 21 -9.10 -18.13 5.13
C ARG A 21 -8.10 -17.25 4.43
N THR A 22 -7.49 -16.36 5.20
CA THR A 22 -6.49 -15.39 4.75
C THR A 22 -5.20 -15.59 5.52
N GLU A 23 -4.08 -15.48 4.82
CA GLU A 23 -2.75 -15.55 5.37
C GLU A 23 -2.00 -14.24 5.09
N ALA A 24 -1.31 -13.72 6.10
CA ALA A 24 -0.45 -12.55 6.00
C ALA A 24 0.86 -12.78 6.75
N ALA A 25 1.94 -12.12 6.33
CA ALA A 25 3.19 -12.17 7.08
C ALA A 25 3.85 -10.79 7.15
N ALA A 26 4.26 -10.42 8.36
CA ALA A 26 4.99 -9.19 8.65
C ALA A 26 6.49 -9.48 8.76
N ALA A 27 7.33 -8.68 8.10
CA ALA A 27 8.78 -8.77 8.20
C ALA A 27 9.27 -8.12 9.51
N LEU A 28 10.27 -8.74 10.16
CA LEU A 28 10.89 -8.22 11.37
C LEU A 28 12.28 -7.65 11.14
N ASP A 29 12.99 -8.14 10.14
CA ASP A 29 14.41 -7.84 9.92
C ASP A 29 14.63 -6.58 9.07
N PHE A 30 13.58 -6.06 8.44
CA PHE A 30 13.66 -4.88 7.57
C PHE A 30 12.33 -4.12 7.49
N GLY A 31 12.41 -2.78 7.40
CA GLY A 31 11.36 -1.80 7.19
C GLY A 31 10.09 -2.03 7.99
N ILE A 32 9.03 -1.28 7.74
CA ILE A 32 7.68 -1.75 8.06
C ILE A 32 7.12 -2.35 6.78
N ARG A 33 6.94 -3.70 6.75
CA ARG A 33 6.44 -4.40 5.57
C ARG A 33 5.57 -5.59 5.93
N ILE A 34 4.46 -5.73 5.21
CA ILE A 34 3.72 -6.99 5.13
C ILE A 34 4.15 -7.65 3.83
N VAL A 35 4.89 -8.76 3.93
CA VAL A 35 5.56 -9.39 2.78
C VAL A 35 4.79 -10.56 2.18
N HIS A 36 3.69 -10.94 2.80
CA HIS A 36 2.80 -11.99 2.31
C HIS A 36 1.36 -11.59 2.53
N LEU A 37 0.54 -11.85 1.53
CA LEU A 37 -0.93 -11.80 1.61
C LEU A 37 -1.50 -12.77 0.60
N SER A 38 -2.31 -13.72 1.06
CA SER A 38 -3.00 -14.68 0.19
C SER A 38 -4.30 -15.19 0.81
N CYS A 39 -5.22 -15.64 -0.01
CA CYS A 39 -6.20 -16.63 0.46
C CYS A 39 -5.44 -17.90 0.86
N ALA A 40 -5.92 -18.62 1.88
CA ALA A 40 -5.28 -19.85 2.36
C ALA A 40 -5.07 -20.85 1.20
N GLY A 41 -3.84 -21.32 1.07
CA GLY A 41 -3.42 -22.25 0.01
C GLY A 41 -3.25 -21.64 -1.38
N LYS A 42 -3.39 -20.32 -1.55
CA LYS A 42 -3.10 -19.63 -2.82
C LYS A 42 -1.69 -19.01 -2.79
N PRO A 43 -1.13 -18.66 -3.96
CA PRO A 43 0.14 -17.95 -4.05
C PRO A 43 0.09 -16.58 -3.38
N ASN A 44 1.23 -16.08 -2.90
CA ASN A 44 1.36 -14.72 -2.39
C ASN A 44 1.03 -13.69 -3.47
N LEU A 45 0.10 -12.78 -3.19
CA LEU A 45 -0.25 -11.67 -4.08
C LEU A 45 0.83 -10.59 -4.12
N PHE A 46 1.53 -10.40 -2.99
CA PHE A 46 2.55 -9.38 -2.93
C PHE A 46 3.80 -9.78 -3.70
N TYR A 47 4.30 -8.82 -4.47
CA TYR A 47 5.60 -8.93 -5.11
C TYR A 47 6.67 -9.17 -4.06
N SER A 48 7.59 -10.04 -4.39
CA SER A 48 8.82 -10.25 -3.64
C SER A 48 9.96 -10.21 -4.64
N GLN A 49 10.93 -9.36 -4.40
CA GLN A 49 12.08 -9.23 -5.29
C GLN A 49 12.71 -10.60 -5.54
N PRO A 50 12.98 -11.00 -6.82
CA PRO A 50 13.43 -12.35 -7.14
C PRO A 50 14.82 -12.69 -6.60
N GLU A 51 15.65 -11.67 -6.40
CA GLU A 51 16.99 -11.81 -5.88
C GLU A 51 16.95 -12.24 -4.42
N ASP A 52 17.93 -13.02 -4.02
CA ASP A 52 18.07 -13.40 -2.63
C ASP A 52 18.20 -12.17 -1.75
N LEU A 53 17.13 -11.87 -1.02
CA LEU A 53 17.08 -10.70 -0.16
C LEU A 53 17.98 -10.84 1.07
N SER A 54 18.50 -12.06 1.36
CA SER A 54 19.34 -12.32 2.52
C SER A 54 20.59 -11.44 2.55
N ASP A 55 21.20 -11.16 1.39
CA ASP A 55 22.37 -10.30 1.28
C ASP A 55 22.00 -8.83 1.03
N GLY A 56 20.86 -8.57 0.38
CA GLY A 56 20.39 -7.23 0.03
C GLY A 56 19.63 -6.50 1.12
N MET A 57 18.97 -7.21 2.02
CA MET A 57 18.19 -6.63 3.12
C MET A 57 19.04 -6.10 4.27
N ARG A 58 20.27 -6.54 4.40
CA ARG A 58 21.17 -6.21 5.52
C ARG A 58 22.16 -5.11 5.20
N THR A 59 22.19 -4.61 3.96
CA THR A 59 23.06 -3.51 3.58
C THR A 59 22.33 -2.20 3.77
N GLU A 60 22.93 -1.25 4.47
CA GLU A 60 22.47 0.14 4.56
C GLU A 60 22.58 0.89 3.22
N GLU A 61 22.99 0.19 2.15
CA GLU A 61 23.29 0.77 0.85
C GLU A 61 22.05 0.79 -0.06
N GLY A 62 21.50 1.98 -0.24
CA GLY A 62 20.49 2.28 -1.26
C GLY A 62 19.09 1.76 -0.95
N TRP A 63 18.11 2.46 -1.49
CA TRP A 63 16.71 2.04 -1.44
C TRP A 63 16.45 0.90 -2.43
N ARG A 64 15.60 -0.06 -2.02
CA ARG A 64 15.15 -1.17 -2.86
C ARG A 64 13.65 -1.36 -2.72
N ILE A 65 13.01 -1.84 -3.78
CA ILE A 65 11.56 -2.05 -3.78
C ILE A 65 11.12 -3.14 -2.80
N TYR A 66 11.91 -4.19 -2.59
CA TYR A 66 11.61 -5.40 -1.80
C TYR A 66 10.21 -6.01 -2.05
N GLY A 67 9.21 -5.21 -2.33
CA GLY A 67 7.82 -5.61 -2.50
C GLY A 67 7.02 -5.58 -1.20
N GLY A 68 5.87 -6.25 -1.20
CA GLY A 68 4.95 -6.25 -0.08
C GLY A 68 4.14 -4.97 0.06
N HIS A 69 3.43 -4.86 1.16
CA HIS A 69 2.81 -3.62 1.57
C HIS A 69 3.77 -2.81 2.44
N ARG A 70 4.03 -1.58 2.05
CA ARG A 70 4.90 -0.64 2.76
C ARG A 70 4.15 0.61 3.17
N PHE A 71 4.71 1.31 4.16
CA PHE A 71 4.17 2.53 4.70
C PHE A 71 5.09 3.72 4.40
N TRP A 72 4.59 4.67 3.62
CA TRP A 72 5.30 5.89 3.24
C TRP A 72 4.59 7.15 3.74
N ALA A 73 5.24 8.30 3.58
CA ALA A 73 4.68 9.63 3.81
C ALA A 73 4.52 10.34 2.45
N SER A 74 3.30 10.82 2.16
CA SER A 74 3.01 11.68 1.01
C SER A 74 3.09 13.15 1.45
N PRO A 75 3.47 14.11 0.58
CA PRO A 75 3.83 13.91 -0.84
C PRO A 75 5.16 13.20 -1.04
N GLU A 76 5.27 12.47 -2.14
CA GLU A 76 6.50 11.80 -2.55
C GLU A 76 7.63 12.81 -2.80
N SER A 77 8.83 12.46 -2.35
CA SER A 77 10.03 13.26 -2.55
C SER A 77 11.28 12.36 -2.56
N SER A 78 12.44 12.91 -2.85
CA SER A 78 13.70 12.18 -2.72
C SER A 78 13.93 11.61 -1.31
N ARG A 79 13.35 12.23 -0.28
CA ARG A 79 13.42 11.74 1.11
C ARG A 79 12.56 10.50 1.36
N SER A 80 11.57 10.21 0.51
CA SER A 80 10.74 9.00 0.61
C SER A 80 11.55 7.73 0.37
N TYR A 81 12.72 7.86 -0.27
CA TYR A 81 13.62 6.76 -0.63
C TYR A 81 14.72 6.50 0.41
N PHE A 82 14.48 6.84 1.66
CA PHE A 82 15.35 6.40 2.75
C PHE A 82 15.36 4.86 2.80
N PRO A 83 16.56 4.22 2.85
CA PRO A 83 16.66 2.77 2.93
C PRO A 83 16.05 2.26 4.25
N ASP A 84 14.90 1.61 4.17
CA ASP A 84 14.20 1.01 5.32
C ASP A 84 14.66 -0.44 5.55
N ASN A 85 15.97 -0.64 5.65
CA ASN A 85 16.64 -1.95 5.72
C ASN A 85 16.92 -2.42 7.15
N ALA A 86 16.47 -1.68 8.17
CA ALA A 86 16.72 -2.00 9.58
C ALA A 86 15.58 -2.82 10.19
N PRO A 87 15.87 -3.66 11.21
CA PRO A 87 14.85 -4.38 11.96
C PRO A 87 13.83 -3.44 12.59
N VAL A 88 12.58 -3.92 12.68
CA VAL A 88 11.46 -3.20 13.30
C VAL A 88 11.15 -3.76 14.69
N ALA A 89 10.68 -2.91 15.59
CA ALA A 89 10.09 -3.37 16.83
C ALA A 89 8.71 -3.97 16.56
N CYS A 90 8.43 -5.11 17.19
CA CYS A 90 7.19 -5.86 16.98
C CYS A 90 6.54 -6.16 18.33
N GLU A 91 5.25 -5.90 18.43
CA GLU A 91 4.40 -6.30 19.55
C GLU A 91 3.28 -7.19 18.99
N LEU A 92 3.13 -8.38 19.60
CA LEU A 92 2.04 -9.29 19.26
C LEU A 92 0.76 -8.84 19.95
N LEU A 93 -0.34 -8.81 19.20
CA LEU A 93 -1.67 -8.52 19.68
C LEU A 93 -2.52 -9.79 19.68
N THR A 94 -3.66 -9.80 20.33
CA THR A 94 -4.57 -10.97 20.33
C THR A 94 -5.14 -11.28 18.95
N ASP A 95 -5.23 -10.26 18.09
CA ASP A 95 -5.86 -10.28 16.77
C ASP A 95 -4.93 -9.79 15.65
N GLY A 96 -3.62 -9.62 15.93
CA GLY A 96 -2.72 -9.09 14.95
C GLY A 96 -1.33 -8.77 15.46
N VAL A 97 -0.70 -7.75 14.85
CA VAL A 97 0.66 -7.32 15.14
C VAL A 97 0.78 -5.80 15.03
N CYS A 98 1.58 -5.21 15.92
CA CYS A 98 2.00 -3.81 15.86
C CYS A 98 3.48 -3.75 15.53
N LEU A 99 3.81 -3.11 14.41
CA LEU A 99 5.18 -2.89 13.95
C LEU A 99 5.56 -1.42 14.10
N ARG A 100 6.76 -1.15 14.60
CA ARG A 100 7.27 0.22 14.73
C ARG A 100 8.68 0.33 14.16
N GLN A 101 8.85 1.24 13.22
CA GLN A 101 10.14 1.60 12.65
C GLN A 101 10.77 2.73 13.49
N LYS A 102 12.08 2.72 13.62
CA LYS A 102 12.82 3.88 14.16
C LYS A 102 12.55 5.12 13.32
N THR A 103 12.68 6.30 13.93
CA THR A 103 12.56 7.57 13.20
C THR A 103 13.47 7.60 11.98
N ASP A 104 12.89 7.83 10.82
CA ASP A 104 13.59 8.03 9.57
C ASP A 104 14.38 9.36 9.64
N PRO A 105 15.70 9.35 9.52
CA PRO A 105 16.51 10.55 9.67
C PRO A 105 16.35 11.54 8.50
N TRP A 106 15.88 11.11 7.34
CA TRP A 106 15.69 12.00 6.18
C TRP A 106 14.39 12.80 6.28
N THR A 107 13.33 12.17 6.79
CA THR A 107 12.00 12.80 6.90
C THR A 107 11.69 13.30 8.31
N GLY A 108 12.31 12.70 9.33
CA GLY A 108 11.99 12.95 10.73
C GLY A 108 10.70 12.26 11.18
N PHE A 109 10.14 11.35 10.38
CA PHE A 109 8.93 10.61 10.75
C PHE A 109 9.24 9.26 11.40
N GLU A 110 8.51 8.95 12.45
CA GLU A 110 8.36 7.60 13.00
C GLU A 110 7.09 6.98 12.42
N LYS A 111 7.19 5.74 12.00
CA LYS A 111 6.08 5.00 11.40
C LYS A 111 5.68 3.83 12.30
N THR A 112 4.38 3.67 12.53
CA THR A 112 3.79 2.51 13.20
C THR A 112 2.71 1.93 12.31
N LEU A 113 2.75 0.63 12.05
CA LEU A 113 1.73 -0.11 11.32
C LEU A 113 1.11 -1.16 12.25
N ILE A 114 -0.22 -1.12 12.39
CA ILE A 114 -0.97 -2.11 13.15
C ILE A 114 -1.81 -2.91 12.17
N LEU A 115 -1.50 -4.20 12.01
CA LEU A 115 -2.26 -5.12 11.19
C LEU A 115 -3.10 -6.02 12.09
N ARG A 116 -4.43 -6.08 11.84
CA ARG A 116 -5.39 -6.87 12.64
C ARG A 116 -6.34 -7.64 11.75
N PHE A 117 -6.70 -8.85 12.17
CA PHE A 117 -7.87 -9.53 11.64
C PHE A 117 -9.13 -9.03 12.34
N LEU A 118 -10.13 -8.65 11.56
CA LEU A 118 -11.42 -8.19 12.06
C LEU A 118 -12.41 -9.37 12.16
N PRO A 119 -13.44 -9.27 13.02
CA PRO A 119 -14.45 -10.32 13.16
C PRO A 119 -15.23 -10.68 11.88
N ASP A 120 -15.28 -9.76 10.92
CA ASP A 120 -15.92 -9.96 9.62
C ASP A 120 -15.01 -10.61 8.56
N GLY A 121 -13.78 -11.00 8.94
CA GLY A 121 -12.80 -11.67 8.10
C GLY A 121 -11.94 -10.73 7.25
N ARG A 122 -12.11 -9.41 7.37
CA ARG A 122 -11.20 -8.44 6.76
C ARG A 122 -9.93 -8.29 7.59
N LEU A 123 -8.88 -7.77 6.95
CA LEU A 123 -7.73 -7.21 7.63
C LEU A 123 -7.88 -5.69 7.74
N SER A 124 -7.49 -5.10 8.87
CA SER A 124 -7.26 -3.67 8.98
C SER A 124 -5.76 -3.40 9.08
N ALA A 125 -5.27 -2.45 8.29
CA ALA A 125 -3.90 -1.94 8.34
C ALA A 125 -3.95 -0.46 8.74
N GLU A 126 -3.67 -0.17 10.02
CA GLU A 126 -3.66 1.20 10.54
C GLU A 126 -2.23 1.75 10.47
N HIS A 127 -2.05 2.82 9.69
CA HIS A 127 -0.80 3.54 9.50
C HIS A 127 -0.78 4.78 10.37
N ILE A 128 0.18 4.88 11.28
CA ILE A 128 0.36 6.03 12.19
C ILE A 128 1.69 6.69 11.87
N LEU A 129 1.64 7.91 11.34
CA LEU A 129 2.78 8.74 10.99
C LEU A 129 2.98 9.80 12.07
N THR A 130 4.09 9.74 12.80
CA THR A 130 4.40 10.67 13.91
C THR A 130 5.58 11.56 13.52
N ASN A 131 5.40 12.88 13.63
CA ASN A 131 6.49 13.83 13.41
C ASN A 131 7.40 13.86 14.65
N ARG A 132 8.62 13.36 14.51
CA ARG A 132 9.69 13.39 15.51
C ARG A 132 10.74 14.47 15.23
N SER A 133 10.60 15.22 14.12
CA SER A 133 11.47 16.35 13.85
C SER A 133 11.16 17.54 14.76
N PRO A 134 12.12 18.49 14.92
CA PRO A 134 11.88 19.69 15.74
C PRO A 134 11.00 20.74 15.04
N GLN A 135 10.63 20.54 13.78
CA GLN A 135 9.83 21.49 13.00
C GLN A 135 8.45 20.90 12.66
N THR A 136 7.49 21.81 12.42
CA THR A 136 6.20 21.42 11.85
C THR A 136 6.40 20.90 10.43
N ALA A 137 5.85 19.72 10.15
CA ALA A 137 5.85 19.10 8.83
C ALA A 137 4.43 18.95 8.29
N GLN A 138 4.29 18.91 6.96
CA GLN A 138 3.01 18.59 6.32
C GLN A 138 3.16 17.24 5.63
N ALA A 139 2.32 16.27 5.99
CA ALA A 139 2.36 14.93 5.43
C ALA A 139 1.01 14.20 5.55
N ALA A 140 0.81 13.22 4.68
CA ALA A 140 -0.24 12.22 4.81
C ALA A 140 0.40 10.83 5.00
N ALA A 141 -0.24 9.95 5.76
CA ALA A 141 0.12 8.54 5.79
C ALA A 141 -0.28 7.91 4.46
N TRP A 142 0.60 7.11 3.86
CA TRP A 142 0.46 6.57 2.52
C TRP A 142 0.79 5.07 2.52
N GLY A 143 -0.25 4.25 2.30
CA GLY A 143 -0.13 2.80 2.17
C GLY A 143 0.14 2.43 0.70
N VAL A 144 1.16 1.62 0.47
CA VAL A 144 1.59 1.17 -0.88
C VAL A 144 1.66 -0.35 -0.91
N SER A 145 0.73 -0.98 -1.61
CA SER A 145 0.67 -2.43 -1.79
C SER A 145 1.25 -2.82 -3.15
N THR A 146 2.47 -3.34 -3.16
CA THR A 146 3.16 -3.79 -4.36
C THR A 146 2.80 -5.24 -4.67
N LEU A 147 2.04 -5.47 -5.73
CA LEU A 147 1.57 -6.78 -6.18
C LEU A 147 2.51 -7.37 -7.25
N CYS A 148 2.48 -8.70 -7.37
CA CYS A 148 3.13 -9.41 -8.47
C CYS A 148 2.65 -8.92 -9.83
N ALA A 149 3.54 -9.04 -10.83
CA ALA A 149 3.23 -8.80 -12.23
C ALA A 149 2.00 -9.61 -12.69
N GLY A 150 1.25 -9.06 -13.64
CA GLY A 150 0.02 -9.65 -14.16
C GLY A 150 -1.24 -9.07 -13.51
N GLY A 151 -2.38 -9.59 -13.92
CA GLY A 151 -3.67 -9.20 -13.36
C GLY A 151 -4.21 -7.86 -13.87
N THR A 152 -5.25 -7.39 -13.19
CA THR A 152 -6.00 -6.18 -13.56
C THR A 152 -6.41 -5.43 -12.31
N ALA A 153 -6.02 -4.15 -12.21
CA ALA A 153 -6.52 -3.23 -11.19
C ALA A 153 -7.79 -2.53 -11.64
N ARG A 154 -8.66 -2.18 -10.68
CA ARG A 154 -9.90 -1.44 -10.88
C ARG A 154 -10.04 -0.36 -9.81
N ILE A 155 -10.34 0.85 -10.25
CA ILE A 155 -10.60 1.99 -9.37
C ILE A 155 -12.01 2.49 -9.67
N PRO A 156 -12.94 2.49 -8.71
CA PRO A 156 -14.25 3.09 -8.87
C PRO A 156 -14.10 4.57 -9.24
N PHE A 157 -14.62 4.95 -10.40
CA PHE A 157 -14.55 6.30 -10.93
C PHE A 157 -15.85 6.63 -11.67
N PRO A 158 -17.02 6.51 -11.00
CA PRO A 158 -18.30 6.67 -11.65
C PRO A 158 -18.49 8.08 -12.20
N ASN A 159 -19.28 8.17 -13.25
CA ASN A 159 -19.76 9.45 -13.74
C ASN A 159 -20.58 10.11 -12.62
N GLY A 160 -19.99 11.11 -11.96
CA GLY A 160 -20.59 11.72 -10.79
C GLY A 160 -21.73 12.67 -11.13
N THR A 161 -22.67 12.81 -10.21
CA THR A 161 -23.58 13.96 -10.15
C THR A 161 -22.80 15.12 -9.52
N ALA A 162 -21.86 15.68 -10.25
CA ALA A 162 -21.26 16.95 -9.86
C ALA A 162 -22.34 18.03 -9.86
N GLY A 163 -22.19 19.03 -9.01
CA GLY A 163 -22.96 20.26 -9.16
C GLY A 163 -22.80 20.78 -10.60
N GLU A 164 -23.85 21.31 -11.17
CA GLU A 164 -23.96 21.73 -12.57
C GLU A 164 -22.78 22.61 -13.06
N TYR A 165 -22.09 23.27 -12.14
CA TYR A 165 -21.05 24.26 -12.45
C TYR A 165 -19.65 23.92 -11.92
N THR A 166 -19.43 22.73 -11.32
CA THR A 166 -18.15 22.37 -10.71
C THR A 166 -17.63 21.03 -11.22
N PRO A 167 -16.30 20.86 -11.36
CA PRO A 167 -15.71 19.56 -11.69
C PRO A 167 -16.11 18.49 -10.67
N GLY A 168 -16.60 17.35 -11.13
CA GLY A 168 -17.06 16.27 -10.25
C GLY A 168 -16.07 15.15 -10.03
N ARG A 169 -14.97 15.13 -10.79
CA ARG A 169 -13.96 14.08 -10.73
C ARG A 169 -12.56 14.68 -10.81
N VAL A 170 -11.63 14.09 -10.07
CA VAL A 170 -10.21 14.43 -10.14
C VAL A 170 -9.44 13.25 -10.69
N LEU A 171 -8.60 13.52 -11.67
CA LEU A 171 -7.62 12.62 -12.23
C LEU A 171 -6.27 13.35 -12.27
N SER A 172 -5.31 12.88 -11.51
CA SER A 172 -3.93 13.34 -11.53
C SER A 172 -3.06 12.40 -12.33
N LEU A 173 -2.24 12.94 -13.22
CA LEU A 173 -1.30 12.18 -14.04
C LEU A 173 0.11 12.61 -13.73
N TRP A 174 0.99 11.64 -13.51
CA TRP A 174 2.43 11.87 -13.45
C TRP A 174 3.01 12.01 -14.85
N GLY A 175 4.14 12.69 -14.97
CA GLY A 175 4.71 13.09 -16.27
C GLY A 175 5.00 11.94 -17.25
N GLN A 176 5.17 10.71 -16.73
CA GLN A 176 5.37 9.50 -17.55
C GLN A 176 4.06 8.86 -18.05
N THR A 177 2.89 9.33 -17.60
CA THR A 177 1.61 8.70 -17.88
C THR A 177 0.93 9.31 -19.09
N SER A 178 0.55 8.48 -20.07
CA SER A 178 -0.29 8.87 -21.20
C SER A 178 -1.72 8.36 -20.99
N LEU A 179 -2.72 9.19 -21.30
CA LEU A 179 -4.12 8.76 -21.37
C LEU A 179 -4.38 7.74 -22.49
N ALA A 180 -3.50 7.68 -23.49
CA ALA A 180 -3.54 6.69 -24.56
C ALA A 180 -2.74 5.41 -24.24
N ASP A 181 -2.31 5.21 -22.99
CA ASP A 181 -1.61 3.99 -22.59
C ASP A 181 -2.52 2.77 -22.76
N GLU A 182 -2.05 1.77 -23.49
CA GLU A 182 -2.84 0.57 -23.81
C GLU A 182 -3.26 -0.26 -22.59
N ARG A 183 -2.60 -0.05 -21.46
CA ARG A 183 -2.95 -0.68 -20.18
C ARG A 183 -4.20 -0.08 -19.56
N LEU A 184 -4.57 1.16 -19.88
CA LEU A 184 -5.65 1.92 -19.28
C LEU A 184 -6.94 1.86 -20.09
N ARG A 185 -8.06 1.68 -19.40
CA ARG A 185 -9.42 1.84 -19.94
C ARG A 185 -10.25 2.68 -18.99
N PHE A 186 -10.78 3.78 -19.50
CA PHE A 186 -11.69 4.66 -18.77
C PHE A 186 -13.13 4.29 -19.13
N GLY A 187 -13.81 3.63 -18.18
CA GLY A 187 -15.23 3.26 -18.30
C GLY A 187 -16.15 4.31 -17.65
N PRO A 188 -17.48 4.13 -17.75
CA PRO A 188 -18.43 5.01 -17.11
C PRO A 188 -18.42 4.93 -15.58
N GLU A 189 -18.06 3.78 -15.01
CA GLU A 189 -18.12 3.50 -13.58
C GLU A 189 -16.73 3.30 -12.94
N GLU A 190 -15.72 2.97 -13.74
CA GLU A 190 -14.40 2.63 -13.23
C GLU A 190 -13.27 2.94 -14.21
N ILE A 191 -12.08 3.10 -13.68
CA ILE A 191 -10.83 3.00 -14.43
C ILE A 191 -10.32 1.57 -14.25
N CYS A 192 -10.03 0.90 -15.36
CA CYS A 192 -9.46 -0.43 -15.38
C CYS A 192 -8.02 -0.35 -15.92
N ALA A 193 -7.07 -0.95 -15.22
CA ALA A 193 -5.68 -0.98 -15.62
C ALA A 193 -5.16 -2.42 -15.65
N ARG A 194 -4.84 -2.92 -16.85
CA ARG A 194 -4.27 -4.25 -17.04
C ARG A 194 -2.76 -4.18 -16.96
N HIS A 195 -2.16 -4.99 -16.10
CA HIS A 195 -0.71 -5.11 -16.09
C HIS A 195 -0.21 -5.80 -17.36
N LEU A 196 0.69 -5.12 -18.07
CA LEU A 196 1.46 -5.64 -19.21
C LEU A 196 2.94 -5.39 -18.94
N PRO A 197 3.85 -6.30 -19.33
CA PRO A 197 5.28 -6.19 -19.04
C PRO A 197 5.99 -5.18 -19.96
N LEU A 198 5.46 -3.96 -20.03
CA LEU A 198 6.01 -2.89 -20.85
C LEU A 198 7.21 -2.24 -20.15
N GLY A 199 8.17 -1.77 -20.93
CA GLY A 199 9.36 -1.07 -20.44
C GLY A 199 9.09 0.33 -19.88
N THR A 200 7.85 0.84 -20.01
CA THR A 200 7.42 2.15 -19.53
C THR A 200 6.62 2.01 -18.26
N SER A 201 6.83 2.93 -17.30
CA SER A 201 5.96 3.06 -16.13
C SER A 201 4.79 4.00 -16.41
N LEU A 202 3.73 3.85 -15.62
CA LEU A 202 2.65 4.84 -15.51
C LEU A 202 2.28 5.02 -14.04
N LYS A 203 1.84 6.21 -13.69
CA LYS A 203 1.22 6.50 -12.39
C LYS A 203 0.06 7.45 -12.59
N LEU A 204 -1.08 7.11 -12.01
CA LEU A 204 -2.25 7.99 -11.95
C LEU A 204 -2.84 7.99 -10.55
N GLY A 205 -3.46 9.09 -10.18
CA GLY A 205 -4.20 9.22 -8.94
C GLY A 205 -5.60 9.75 -9.21
N VAL A 206 -6.55 9.35 -8.38
CA VAL A 206 -7.93 9.79 -8.47
C VAL A 206 -8.48 10.16 -7.09
N TYR A 207 -9.53 10.98 -7.09
CA TYR A 207 -10.44 11.04 -5.97
C TYR A 207 -11.62 10.11 -6.24
N THR A 208 -11.76 9.08 -5.43
CA THR A 208 -12.92 8.18 -5.48
C THR A 208 -13.76 8.32 -4.21
N ALA A 209 -15.06 8.53 -4.38
CA ALA A 209 -16.01 8.61 -3.27
C ALA A 209 -16.22 7.28 -2.55
N GLN A 210 -15.84 6.17 -3.16
CA GLN A 210 -15.84 4.84 -2.55
C GLN A 210 -14.59 4.58 -1.70
N GLY A 211 -13.53 5.39 -1.85
CA GLY A 211 -12.27 5.22 -1.12
C GLY A 211 -11.66 3.84 -1.31
N SER A 212 -11.70 3.29 -2.53
CA SER A 212 -11.26 1.92 -2.75
C SER A 212 -10.54 1.72 -4.07
N ILE A 213 -9.66 0.72 -4.08
CA ILE A 213 -8.99 0.15 -5.25
C ILE A 213 -8.95 -1.36 -5.10
N SER A 214 -9.08 -2.09 -6.20
CA SER A 214 -8.98 -3.55 -6.18
C SER A 214 -8.07 -4.06 -7.29
N ALA A 215 -7.55 -5.28 -7.10
CA ALA A 215 -6.86 -6.01 -8.17
C ALA A 215 -7.21 -7.48 -8.15
N GLU A 216 -7.32 -8.05 -9.34
CA GLU A 216 -7.46 -9.48 -9.59
C GLU A 216 -6.14 -10.01 -10.12
N ASN A 217 -5.50 -10.91 -9.38
CA ASN A 217 -4.26 -11.56 -9.79
C ASN A 217 -4.13 -12.94 -9.13
N LEU A 218 -3.42 -13.85 -9.74
CA LEU A 218 -3.11 -15.20 -9.18
C LEU A 218 -4.34 -15.94 -8.64
N GLY A 219 -5.51 -15.78 -9.30
CA GLY A 219 -6.75 -16.43 -8.91
C GLY A 219 -7.37 -15.88 -7.62
N GLN A 220 -7.07 -14.64 -7.26
CA GLN A 220 -7.55 -13.95 -6.07
C GLN A 220 -7.91 -12.51 -6.42
N ARG A 221 -8.84 -11.92 -5.65
CA ARG A 221 -9.14 -10.48 -5.67
C ARG A 221 -8.77 -9.88 -4.32
N LEU A 222 -7.92 -8.87 -4.35
CA LEU A 222 -7.69 -7.98 -3.21
C LEU A 222 -8.46 -6.69 -3.44
N THR A 223 -9.28 -6.29 -2.46
CA THR A 223 -9.89 -4.97 -2.40
C THR A 223 -9.34 -4.23 -1.18
N ILE A 224 -8.73 -3.08 -1.41
CA ILE A 224 -8.28 -2.16 -0.38
C ILE A 224 -9.29 -1.02 -0.33
N SER A 225 -9.86 -0.74 0.83
CA SER A 225 -10.74 0.40 1.07
C SER A 225 -10.25 1.23 2.25
N CYS A 226 -10.55 2.51 2.25
CA CYS A 226 -10.17 3.44 3.30
C CYS A 226 -11.27 4.48 3.55
N GLU A 227 -11.12 5.23 4.64
CA GLU A 227 -12.01 6.36 4.93
C GLU A 227 -11.85 7.44 3.87
N VAL A 228 -12.98 7.98 3.41
CA VAL A 228 -13.02 9.08 2.43
C VAL A 228 -13.07 10.42 3.15
N HIS A 229 -12.10 11.25 2.85
CA HIS A 229 -12.01 12.60 3.38
C HIS A 229 -12.35 13.64 2.30
N PRO A 230 -12.71 14.88 2.68
CA PRO A 230 -12.92 15.95 1.70
C PRO A 230 -11.70 16.14 0.79
N ILE A 231 -11.96 16.33 -0.50
CA ILE A 231 -10.94 16.40 -1.56
C ILE A 231 -9.83 17.42 -1.28
N ASN A 232 -10.18 18.56 -0.67
CA ASN A 232 -9.22 19.62 -0.30
C ASN A 232 -8.28 19.24 0.86
N ARG A 233 -8.48 18.07 1.48
CA ARG A 233 -7.61 17.48 2.50
C ARG A 233 -6.78 16.33 1.97
N CYS A 234 -6.97 15.94 0.72
CA CYS A 234 -6.20 14.87 0.09
C CYS A 234 -4.87 15.40 -0.45
N ALA A 235 -3.85 14.53 -0.48
CA ALA A 235 -2.55 14.80 -1.07
C ALA A 235 -2.63 14.80 -2.62
N ASP A 236 -1.54 15.05 -3.29
CA ASP A 236 -1.33 14.86 -4.73
C ASP A 236 -2.45 15.43 -5.61
N ARG A 237 -2.81 16.70 -5.29
CA ARG A 237 -3.86 17.49 -5.97
C ARG A 237 -5.28 16.96 -5.77
N GLY A 238 -5.52 16.24 -4.68
CA GLY A 238 -6.84 15.75 -4.29
C GLY A 238 -7.04 14.26 -4.51
N CYS A 239 -5.99 13.47 -4.58
CA CYS A 239 -6.09 12.02 -4.70
C CYS A 239 -6.22 11.34 -3.34
N ASN A 240 -7.08 10.34 -3.24
CA ASN A 240 -7.15 9.42 -2.10
C ASN A 240 -6.77 7.99 -2.49
N VAL A 241 -6.69 7.71 -3.79
CA VAL A 241 -6.26 6.43 -4.37
C VAL A 241 -5.30 6.71 -5.52
N GLU A 242 -4.22 5.92 -5.60
CA GLU A 242 -3.25 5.97 -6.69
C GLU A 242 -2.94 4.57 -7.20
N LEU A 243 -2.51 4.49 -8.44
CA LEU A 243 -2.10 3.28 -9.10
C LEU A 243 -0.78 3.53 -9.81
N TYR A 244 0.21 2.66 -9.55
CA TYR A 244 1.46 2.62 -10.30
C TYR A 244 1.64 1.27 -10.99
N LEU A 245 2.11 1.30 -12.23
CA LEU A 245 2.49 0.11 -12.99
C LEU A 245 3.86 0.33 -13.63
N ASN A 246 4.69 -0.69 -13.56
CA ASN A 246 5.88 -0.81 -14.39
C ASN A 246 5.94 -2.22 -15.01
N ARG A 247 7.10 -2.64 -15.49
CA ARG A 247 7.29 -3.97 -16.09
C ARG A 247 7.01 -5.12 -15.12
N ASP A 248 7.38 -4.95 -13.86
CA ASP A 248 7.54 -6.04 -12.91
C ASP A 248 6.48 -6.04 -11.80
N VAL A 249 5.82 -4.90 -11.56
CA VAL A 249 4.90 -4.73 -10.44
C VAL A 249 3.68 -3.88 -10.79
N MET A 250 2.64 -4.07 -9.98
CA MET A 250 1.46 -3.22 -9.87
C MET A 250 1.33 -2.75 -8.42
N GLU A 251 1.27 -1.42 -8.20
CA GLU A 251 1.09 -0.86 -6.86
C GLU A 251 -0.31 -0.28 -6.71
N LEU A 252 -1.02 -0.77 -5.69
CA LEU A 252 -2.29 -0.21 -5.22
C LEU A 252 -1.98 0.67 -4.04
N GLU A 253 -2.38 1.92 -4.12
CA GLU A 253 -1.97 2.92 -3.16
C GLU A 253 -3.19 3.66 -2.60
N THR A 254 -3.22 3.91 -1.29
CA THR A 254 -4.23 4.74 -0.65
C THR A 254 -3.58 5.78 0.25
N LEU A 255 -4.20 6.97 0.32
CA LEU A 255 -3.64 8.11 1.02
C LEU A 255 -4.61 8.63 2.09
N GLY A 256 -4.06 8.88 3.28
CA GLY A 256 -4.74 9.60 4.33
C GLY A 256 -4.82 11.11 4.07
N THR A 257 -5.30 11.85 5.07
CA THR A 257 -5.38 13.31 4.98
C THR A 257 -4.01 13.96 5.06
N LEU A 258 -3.78 14.95 4.21
CA LEU A 258 -2.62 15.84 4.28
C LEU A 258 -2.75 16.73 5.52
N ALA A 259 -2.03 16.39 6.56
CA ALA A 259 -2.10 17.04 7.87
C ALA A 259 -0.84 17.89 8.14
N ARG A 260 -1.03 19.00 8.84
CA ARG A 260 0.07 19.78 9.38
C ARG A 260 0.38 19.29 10.80
N LEU A 261 1.55 18.71 10.99
CA LEU A 261 1.95 18.02 12.22
C LEU A 261 3.06 18.82 12.94
N ALA A 262 2.75 19.37 14.11
CA ALA A 262 3.77 19.90 15.02
C ALA A 262 4.67 18.76 15.56
N PRO A 263 5.83 19.06 16.15
CA PRO A 263 6.67 18.05 16.81
C PRO A 263 5.87 17.18 17.79
N GLY A 264 5.97 15.87 17.66
CA GLY A 264 5.24 14.89 18.47
C GLY A 264 3.80 14.59 18.02
N GLN A 265 3.23 15.34 17.09
CA GLN A 265 1.89 15.07 16.58
C GLN A 265 1.91 13.94 15.53
N SER A 266 0.77 13.27 15.41
CA SER A 266 0.58 12.14 14.49
C SER A 266 -0.64 12.36 13.59
N THR A 267 -0.60 11.76 12.39
CA THR A 267 -1.77 11.52 11.55
C THR A 267 -1.95 10.02 11.36
N ARG A 268 -3.17 9.60 10.99
CA ARG A 268 -3.54 8.21 10.82
C ARG A 268 -4.22 7.98 9.49
N HIS A 269 -4.06 6.77 8.97
CA HIS A 269 -4.75 6.27 7.81
C HIS A 269 -5.01 4.78 7.99
N THR A 270 -6.24 4.35 7.82
CA THR A 270 -6.61 2.94 7.99
C THR A 270 -7.12 2.39 6.66
N GLU A 271 -6.48 1.32 6.21
CA GLU A 271 -6.94 0.49 5.13
C GLU A 271 -7.70 -0.72 5.67
N PHE A 272 -8.72 -1.15 4.93
CA PHE A 272 -9.41 -2.42 5.15
C PHE A 272 -9.20 -3.29 3.91
N TRP A 273 -8.62 -4.45 4.11
CA TRP A 273 -8.32 -5.40 3.03
C TRP A 273 -9.33 -6.55 3.05
N THR A 274 -10.02 -6.72 1.93
CA THR A 274 -10.86 -7.87 1.66
C THR A 274 -10.16 -8.73 0.63
N LEU A 275 -10.00 -10.02 0.94
CA LEU A 275 -9.36 -10.98 0.04
C LEU A 275 -10.32 -12.11 -0.27
N GLU A 276 -10.53 -12.38 -1.56
CA GLU A 276 -11.47 -13.37 -2.05
C GLU A 276 -10.82 -14.25 -3.13
N PRO A 277 -11.04 -15.59 -3.08
CA PRO A 277 -10.65 -16.44 -4.19
C PRO A 277 -11.56 -16.18 -5.40
N LEU A 278 -10.98 -16.11 -6.60
CA LEU A 278 -11.78 -16.02 -7.83
C LEU A 278 -12.35 -17.38 -8.22
N PRO A 279 -13.59 -17.43 -8.70
CA PRO A 279 -14.21 -18.67 -9.19
C PRO A 279 -13.39 -19.30 -10.33
N GLY A 280 -13.19 -20.62 -10.31
CA GLY A 280 -12.55 -21.36 -11.40
C GLY A 280 -11.02 -21.32 -11.45
N SER A 281 -10.35 -20.77 -10.45
CA SER A 281 -8.89 -20.82 -10.30
C SER A 281 -8.50 -22.00 -9.37
N CYS A 282 -8.63 -23.24 -9.89
CA CYS A 282 -8.06 -24.44 -9.26
C CYS A 282 -6.74 -24.81 -9.93
#